data_38da33b92f476f7b106b76229179cf05
#
_entry.id   38da33b92f476f7b106b76229179cf05
#
_cell.length_a   1.000
_cell.length_b   1.000
_cell.length_c   1.000
_cell.angle_alpha   90.00
_cell.angle_beta   90.00
_cell.angle_gamma   90.00
#
_symmetry.space_group_name_H-M   'P 1'
#
loop_
_entity.id
_entity.type
_entity.pdbx_description
1 polymer ?
#
loop_
_entity_poly.entity_id
_entity_poly.type
_entity_poly.pdbx_seq_one_letter_code
_entity_poly.pdbx_strand_id
1 'polypeptide(L)'
;ALTEVHSMLQRMNELAVQSSNGTNSSDDRQAIQDEVDQLTTEIDRVAETTKFNEIYLLKGDDSSTKNVYMKGHDAGLKGNLIDGGKQATFTMDTLKAGDTYKIAGKEYTIGAEKADAEKLITDAIAAAAANNSNETVSIDGADYVIDKDGKISKGGTELGANATADLTEIKKLVVAGATVKYGDKSMTVMDAQNGVDKDDSSVITADHAKELIQAELLAANNIGTTDLKATVEAGKDDAATGKTSYKINKGYATVANTLSFNLHVGADADMTNKITVDIDTMNSSNLGIKGINVKDATGTAATYAIDAIADAVSKVSSQRSSLGAVQNRLEHTIDNLDN
;
A
#
# COMPACT_ATOMS: atom_id res chain seq x y z
N ALA A 1 32.35 -6.36 -7.02
CA ALA A 1 31.12 -6.08 -7.80
C ALA A 1 29.86 -6.12 -6.92
N LEU A 2 29.42 -7.31 -6.39
CA LEU A 2 28.19 -7.36 -5.56
C LEU A 2 28.26 -6.53 -4.29
N THR A 3 29.44 -6.42 -3.67
CA THR A 3 29.68 -5.52 -2.52
C THR A 3 29.53 -4.06 -2.90
N GLU A 4 29.95 -3.68 -4.09
CA GLU A 4 29.79 -2.32 -4.63
C GLU A 4 28.33 -2.00 -4.90
N VAL A 5 27.59 -2.93 -5.54
CA VAL A 5 26.13 -2.80 -5.74
C VAL A 5 25.43 -2.62 -4.40
N HIS A 6 25.78 -3.43 -3.40
CA HIS A 6 25.23 -3.31 -2.05
C HIS A 6 25.50 -1.93 -1.43
N SER A 7 26.74 -1.43 -1.54
CA SER A 7 27.10 -0.11 -1.02
C SER A 7 26.38 1.02 -1.74
N MET A 8 26.20 0.92 -3.05
CA MET A 8 25.41 1.89 -3.82
C MET A 8 23.95 1.89 -3.41
N LEU A 9 23.34 0.72 -3.17
CA LEU A 9 21.97 0.61 -2.66
C LEU A 9 21.83 1.20 -1.25
N GLN A 10 22.82 1.00 -0.37
CA GLN A 10 22.83 1.63 0.95
C GLN A 10 22.88 3.17 0.82
N ARG A 11 23.71 3.69 -0.08
CA ARG A 11 23.76 5.14 -0.35
C ARG A 11 22.41 5.65 -0.90
N MET A 12 21.78 4.92 -1.81
CA MET A 12 20.45 5.26 -2.30
C MET A 12 19.41 5.29 -1.17
N ASN A 13 19.49 4.36 -0.23
CA ASN A 13 18.61 4.34 0.94
C ASN A 13 18.79 5.58 1.82
N GLU A 14 20.05 5.98 2.10
CA GLU A 14 20.34 7.22 2.84
C GLU A 14 19.75 8.45 2.15
N LEU A 15 19.89 8.54 0.84
CA LEU A 15 19.34 9.63 0.03
C LEU A 15 17.81 9.64 0.04
N ALA A 16 17.17 8.49 -0.07
CA ALA A 16 15.71 8.37 0.01
C ALA A 16 15.19 8.77 1.40
N VAL A 17 15.84 8.35 2.47
CA VAL A 17 15.52 8.77 3.85
C VAL A 17 15.69 10.28 4.00
N GLN A 18 16.78 10.85 3.49
CA GLN A 18 17.00 12.30 3.50
C GLN A 18 15.88 13.03 2.76
N SER A 19 15.50 12.56 1.57
CA SER A 19 14.46 13.18 0.75
C SER A 19 13.05 13.02 1.33
N SER A 20 12.81 12.00 2.14
CA SER A 20 11.51 11.78 2.80
C SER A 20 11.21 12.84 3.87
N ASN A 21 12.21 13.57 4.34
CA ASN A 21 12.03 14.67 5.27
C ASN A 21 11.43 15.90 4.58
N GLY A 22 10.33 16.41 5.11
CA GLY A 22 9.60 17.55 4.57
C GLY A 22 10.32 18.92 4.63
N THR A 23 11.53 18.95 5.21
CA THR A 23 12.35 20.18 5.36
C THR A 23 13.24 20.49 4.16
N ASN A 24 13.35 19.55 3.19
CA ASN A 24 14.15 19.76 2.00
C ASN A 24 13.51 20.76 1.03
N SER A 25 14.32 21.64 0.46
CA SER A 25 13.88 22.49 -0.64
C SER A 25 13.67 21.69 -1.93
N SER A 26 13.05 22.31 -2.92
CA SER A 26 12.89 21.73 -4.26
C SER A 26 14.25 21.43 -4.90
N ASP A 27 15.24 22.32 -4.71
CA ASP A 27 16.59 22.16 -5.25
C ASP A 27 17.36 21.05 -4.56
N ASP A 28 17.19 20.92 -3.23
CA ASP A 28 17.79 19.80 -2.47
C ASP A 28 17.24 18.45 -2.96
N ARG A 29 15.91 18.36 -3.14
CA ARG A 29 15.30 17.13 -3.65
C ARG A 29 15.73 16.79 -5.08
N GLN A 30 15.93 17.80 -5.92
CA GLN A 30 16.45 17.61 -7.28
C GLN A 30 17.90 17.10 -7.23
N ALA A 31 18.74 17.67 -6.39
CA ALA A 31 20.13 17.22 -6.21
C ALA A 31 20.19 15.76 -5.71
N ILE A 32 19.31 15.39 -4.78
CA ILE A 32 19.19 14.01 -4.30
C ILE A 32 18.75 13.07 -5.43
N GLN A 33 17.77 13.49 -6.25
CA GLN A 33 17.31 12.72 -7.41
C GLN A 33 18.44 12.48 -8.41
N ASP A 34 19.23 13.52 -8.71
CA ASP A 34 20.36 13.43 -9.63
C ASP A 34 21.41 12.42 -9.13
N GLU A 35 21.69 12.39 -7.82
CA GLU A 35 22.61 11.38 -7.23
C GLU A 35 22.00 9.97 -7.31
N VAL A 36 20.71 9.79 -7.03
CA VAL A 36 20.02 8.50 -7.17
C VAL A 36 20.09 7.99 -8.61
N ASP A 37 19.88 8.87 -9.59
CA ASP A 37 19.95 8.52 -11.01
C ASP A 37 21.37 8.11 -11.43
N GLN A 38 22.40 8.78 -10.92
CA GLN A 38 23.79 8.43 -11.14
C GLN A 38 24.14 7.06 -10.52
N LEU A 39 23.70 6.79 -9.29
CA LEU A 39 23.89 5.50 -8.64
C LEU A 39 23.18 4.37 -9.40
N THR A 40 21.98 4.61 -9.90
CA THR A 40 21.25 3.65 -10.73
C THR A 40 22.03 3.32 -12.01
N THR A 41 22.54 4.33 -12.68
CA THR A 41 23.38 4.17 -13.88
C THR A 41 24.66 3.39 -13.57
N GLU A 42 25.29 3.66 -12.44
CA GLU A 42 26.51 2.95 -12.04
C GLU A 42 26.24 1.48 -11.68
N ILE A 43 25.10 1.18 -11.05
CA ILE A 43 24.66 -0.21 -10.81
C ILE A 43 24.50 -0.95 -12.12
N ASP A 44 23.83 -0.33 -13.12
CA ASP A 44 23.69 -0.93 -14.44
C ASP A 44 25.04 -1.15 -15.12
N ARG A 45 25.97 -0.19 -15.00
CA ARG A 45 27.33 -0.34 -15.54
C ARG A 45 28.06 -1.51 -14.89
N VAL A 46 28.01 -1.66 -13.59
CA VAL A 46 28.62 -2.78 -12.86
C VAL A 46 28.00 -4.12 -13.31
N ALA A 47 26.69 -4.18 -13.47
CA ALA A 47 26.01 -5.38 -13.95
C ALA A 47 26.46 -5.78 -15.36
N GLU A 48 26.62 -4.82 -16.26
CA GLU A 48 26.99 -5.07 -17.66
C GLU A 48 28.50 -5.36 -17.88
N THR A 49 29.36 -4.83 -16.99
CA THR A 49 30.83 -4.91 -17.22
C THR A 49 31.54 -5.97 -16.37
N THR A 50 30.88 -6.50 -15.34
CA THR A 50 31.49 -7.52 -14.48
C THR A 50 31.61 -8.85 -15.20
N LYS A 51 32.82 -9.26 -15.51
CA LYS A 51 33.09 -10.52 -16.19
C LYS A 51 34.25 -11.31 -15.55
N PHE A 52 34.23 -12.59 -15.78
CA PHE A 52 35.29 -13.52 -15.44
C PHE A 52 35.46 -14.55 -16.59
N ASN A 53 36.66 -14.73 -17.10
CA ASN A 53 36.95 -15.61 -18.23
C ASN A 53 35.98 -15.42 -19.41
N GLU A 54 35.80 -14.19 -19.87
CA GLU A 54 34.90 -13.79 -20.96
C GLU A 54 33.39 -13.97 -20.68
N ILE A 55 32.99 -14.48 -19.50
CA ILE A 55 31.59 -14.62 -19.09
C ILE A 55 31.19 -13.39 -18.26
N TYR A 56 30.12 -12.72 -18.69
CA TYR A 56 29.49 -11.63 -17.91
C TYR A 56 28.66 -12.23 -16.78
N LEU A 57 29.10 -12.05 -15.54
CA LEU A 57 28.50 -12.74 -14.39
C LEU A 57 27.21 -12.10 -13.86
N LEU A 58 27.05 -10.79 -14.03
CA LEU A 58 25.95 -10.04 -13.45
C LEU A 58 24.95 -9.49 -14.48
N LYS A 59 25.12 -9.87 -15.74
CA LYS A 59 24.26 -9.44 -16.85
C LYS A 59 23.06 -10.35 -17.07
N GLY A 60 23.15 -11.59 -16.62
CA GLY A 60 22.19 -12.64 -16.90
C GLY A 60 22.48 -13.35 -18.22
N ASP A 61 21.56 -14.20 -18.64
CA ASP A 61 21.60 -14.91 -19.94
C ASP A 61 20.73 -14.16 -20.95
N ASP A 62 21.38 -13.50 -21.91
CA ASP A 62 20.73 -12.68 -22.95
C ASP A 62 19.95 -13.51 -23.99
N SER A 63 20.11 -14.83 -24.01
CA SER A 63 19.45 -15.72 -25.00
C SER A 63 17.94 -15.77 -24.80
N SER A 64 17.46 -15.44 -23.60
CA SER A 64 16.04 -15.40 -23.24
C SER A 64 15.77 -14.36 -22.15
N THR A 65 14.50 -14.03 -21.97
CA THR A 65 14.05 -13.06 -20.95
C THR A 65 13.04 -13.69 -19.99
N LYS A 66 12.92 -13.09 -18.81
CA LYS A 66 11.89 -13.42 -17.82
C LYS A 66 11.23 -12.15 -17.29
N ASN A 67 10.00 -12.28 -16.81
CA ASN A 67 9.28 -11.21 -16.14
C ASN A 67 9.52 -11.32 -14.63
N VAL A 68 10.01 -10.24 -14.03
CA VAL A 68 10.23 -10.13 -12.60
C VAL A 68 9.12 -9.26 -12.02
N TYR A 69 8.20 -9.89 -11.30
CA TYR A 69 7.12 -9.18 -10.60
C TYR A 69 7.68 -8.47 -9.37
N MET A 70 7.28 -7.21 -9.20
CA MET A 70 7.68 -6.45 -8.03
C MET A 70 7.00 -7.02 -6.77
N LYS A 71 7.64 -6.86 -5.62
CA LYS A 71 7.06 -7.25 -4.34
C LYS A 71 5.87 -6.33 -4.01
N GLY A 72 4.83 -6.88 -3.38
CA GLY A 72 3.69 -6.09 -2.93
C GLY A 72 4.04 -5.23 -1.72
N HIS A 73 3.51 -4.00 -1.68
CA HIS A 73 3.70 -3.04 -0.59
C HIS A 73 2.37 -2.46 -0.13
N ASP A 74 2.25 -2.21 1.17
CA ASP A 74 1.04 -1.68 1.82
C ASP A 74 0.98 -0.16 1.90
N ALA A 75 1.95 0.55 1.32
CA ALA A 75 2.05 2.01 1.36
C ALA A 75 2.09 2.60 2.79
N GLY A 76 2.52 1.82 3.79
CA GLY A 76 2.51 2.23 5.20
C GLY A 76 1.10 2.37 5.80
N LEU A 77 0.08 1.86 5.12
CA LEU A 77 -1.31 1.90 5.56
C LEU A 77 -1.57 0.86 6.66
N LYS A 78 -2.45 1.19 7.59
CA LYS A 78 -2.85 0.27 8.66
C LYS A 78 -3.76 -0.82 8.09
N GLY A 79 -3.26 -2.04 8.03
CA GLY A 79 -3.98 -3.19 7.51
C GLY A 79 -3.09 -4.41 7.42
N ASN A 80 -3.51 -5.37 6.63
CA ASN A 80 -2.77 -6.60 6.37
C ASN A 80 -2.58 -6.78 4.86
N LEU A 81 -1.34 -6.99 4.44
CA LEU A 81 -0.99 -7.30 3.07
C LEU A 81 -0.63 -8.78 2.95
N ILE A 82 -1.28 -9.48 2.03
CA ILE A 82 -0.90 -10.82 1.61
C ILE A 82 -0.31 -10.70 0.20
N ASP A 83 1.00 -10.94 0.10
CA ASP A 83 1.72 -10.85 -1.17
C ASP A 83 1.78 -12.22 -1.84
N GLY A 84 1.21 -12.34 -3.03
CA GLY A 84 1.27 -13.51 -3.88
C GLY A 84 2.25 -13.32 -5.05
N GLY A 85 2.31 -14.30 -5.97
CA GLY A 85 3.22 -14.25 -7.12
C GLY A 85 2.96 -13.07 -8.06
N LYS A 86 1.74 -12.98 -8.57
CA LYS A 86 1.33 -11.94 -9.56
C LYS A 86 0.30 -10.96 -9.00
N GLN A 87 -0.25 -11.23 -7.83
CA GLN A 87 -1.27 -10.43 -7.17
C GLN A 87 -0.97 -10.34 -5.69
N ALA A 88 -1.38 -9.23 -5.08
CA ALA A 88 -1.41 -9.06 -3.65
C ALA A 88 -2.79 -8.57 -3.23
N THR A 89 -3.16 -8.79 -1.97
CA THR A 89 -4.42 -8.31 -1.40
C THR A 89 -4.10 -7.53 -0.13
N PHE A 90 -4.56 -6.29 -0.09
CA PHE A 90 -4.52 -5.46 1.11
C PHE A 90 -5.91 -5.43 1.74
N THR A 91 -5.99 -5.72 3.03
CA THR A 91 -7.25 -5.78 3.79
C THR A 91 -7.16 -4.91 5.03
N MET A 92 -8.18 -4.11 5.27
CA MET A 92 -8.28 -3.22 6.43
C MET A 92 -9.70 -3.27 7.02
N ASP A 93 -9.90 -2.67 8.18
CA ASP A 93 -11.24 -2.47 8.72
C ASP A 93 -12.03 -1.50 7.85
N THR A 94 -13.32 -1.79 7.61
CA THR A 94 -14.20 -0.87 6.89
C THR A 94 -14.36 0.42 7.69
N LEU A 95 -14.08 1.54 7.05
CA LEU A 95 -14.13 2.86 7.65
C LEU A 95 -15.58 3.30 7.88
N LYS A 96 -15.85 3.82 9.07
CA LYS A 96 -17.15 4.31 9.52
C LYS A 96 -17.04 5.75 10.00
N ALA A 97 -18.15 6.45 9.98
CA ALA A 97 -18.21 7.81 10.54
C ALA A 97 -17.64 7.88 11.96
N GLY A 98 -16.72 8.81 12.18
CA GLY A 98 -15.98 9.00 13.41
C GLY A 98 -14.64 8.27 13.50
N ASP A 99 -14.35 7.33 12.60
CA ASP A 99 -13.05 6.66 12.55
C ASP A 99 -11.96 7.64 12.08
N THR A 100 -10.74 7.42 12.56
CA THR A 100 -9.55 8.11 12.06
C THR A 100 -8.65 7.13 11.31
N TYR A 101 -8.05 7.60 10.22
CA TYR A 101 -7.16 6.78 9.42
C TYR A 101 -6.03 7.65 8.81
N LYS A 102 -4.81 7.12 8.85
CA LYS A 102 -3.64 7.82 8.34
C LYS A 102 -3.33 7.39 6.91
N ILE A 103 -3.30 8.35 5.98
CA ILE A 103 -3.02 8.13 4.56
C ILE A 103 -1.90 9.08 4.14
N ALA A 104 -0.83 8.56 3.55
CA ALA A 104 0.32 9.35 3.11
C ALA A 104 0.87 10.32 4.18
N GLY A 105 0.89 9.88 5.42
CA GLY A 105 1.38 10.67 6.56
C GLY A 105 0.39 11.68 7.15
N LYS A 106 -0.75 11.92 6.52
CA LYS A 106 -1.82 12.79 7.01
C LYS A 106 -2.92 11.96 7.68
N GLU A 107 -3.34 12.39 8.88
CA GLU A 107 -4.48 11.79 9.56
C GLU A 107 -5.78 12.41 9.07
N TYR A 108 -6.74 11.56 8.74
CA TYR A 108 -8.08 11.93 8.32
C TYR A 108 -9.11 11.38 9.29
N THR A 109 -10.19 12.13 9.48
CA THR A 109 -11.39 11.68 10.19
C THR A 109 -12.48 11.40 9.17
N ILE A 110 -13.15 10.26 9.30
CA ILE A 110 -14.30 9.92 8.46
C ILE A 110 -15.50 10.69 8.96
N GLY A 111 -16.00 11.61 8.15
CA GLY A 111 -17.18 12.41 8.44
C GLY A 111 -18.45 11.56 8.33
N ALA A 112 -19.47 11.94 9.11
CA ALA A 112 -20.79 11.34 9.01
C ALA A 112 -21.51 11.87 7.76
N GLU A 113 -21.98 10.97 6.93
CA GLU A 113 -22.87 11.32 5.84
C GLU A 113 -24.33 11.34 6.32
N LYS A 114 -25.22 11.90 5.50
CA LYS A 114 -26.65 11.93 5.82
C LYS A 114 -27.20 10.57 6.21
N ALA A 115 -26.80 9.52 5.51
CA ALA A 115 -27.23 8.14 5.76
C ALA A 115 -26.81 7.63 7.16
N ASP A 116 -25.63 8.01 7.66
CA ASP A 116 -25.15 7.63 8.99
C ASP A 116 -26.00 8.26 10.09
N ALA A 117 -26.31 9.54 9.93
CA ALA A 117 -27.17 10.27 10.87
C ALA A 117 -28.63 9.78 10.81
N GLU A 118 -29.17 9.49 9.61
CA GLU A 118 -30.50 8.90 9.45
C GLU A 118 -30.58 7.51 10.08
N LYS A 119 -29.46 6.78 10.11
CA LYS A 119 -29.41 5.47 10.78
C LYS A 119 -29.68 5.57 12.26
N LEU A 120 -29.25 6.63 12.95
CA LEU A 120 -29.56 6.84 14.36
C LEU A 120 -31.09 6.95 14.58
N ILE A 121 -31.81 7.58 13.66
CA ILE A 121 -33.27 7.69 13.71
C ILE A 121 -33.94 6.31 13.51
N THR A 122 -33.46 5.54 12.53
CA THR A 122 -34.00 4.20 12.28
C THR A 122 -33.66 3.21 13.39
N ASP A 123 -32.49 3.35 14.01
CA ASP A 123 -32.12 2.55 15.19
C ASP A 123 -33.02 2.88 16.39
N ALA A 124 -33.39 4.14 16.59
CA ALA A 124 -34.34 4.56 17.62
C ALA A 124 -35.75 4.01 17.37
N ILE A 125 -36.22 4.01 16.11
CA ILE A 125 -37.50 3.40 15.72
C ILE A 125 -37.50 1.91 16.04
N ALA A 126 -36.41 1.22 15.69
CA ALA A 126 -36.29 -0.22 15.96
C ALA A 126 -36.28 -0.52 17.46
N ALA A 127 -35.57 0.31 18.25
CA ALA A 127 -35.54 0.20 19.70
C ALA A 127 -36.91 0.46 20.35
N ALA A 128 -37.64 1.48 19.90
CA ALA A 128 -38.98 1.79 20.41
C ALA A 128 -39.93 0.60 20.20
N ALA A 129 -39.93 0.00 19.00
CA ALA A 129 -40.73 -1.18 18.69
C ALA A 129 -40.31 -2.41 19.51
N ALA A 130 -39.01 -2.67 19.65
CA ALA A 130 -38.48 -3.81 20.39
C ALA A 130 -38.75 -3.75 21.89
N ASN A 131 -38.62 -2.55 22.49
CA ASN A 131 -38.80 -2.32 23.92
C ASN A 131 -40.25 -2.00 24.29
N ASN A 132 -41.15 -1.83 23.32
CA ASN A 132 -42.51 -1.36 23.51
C ASN A 132 -42.56 -0.06 24.36
N SER A 133 -41.63 0.87 24.10
CA SER A 133 -41.47 2.12 24.84
C SER A 133 -41.12 3.26 23.90
N ASN A 134 -41.32 4.48 24.39
CA ASN A 134 -40.90 5.65 23.63
C ASN A 134 -39.40 5.83 23.68
N GLU A 135 -38.81 6.18 22.53
CA GLU A 135 -37.41 6.59 22.39
C GLU A 135 -37.36 8.08 21.99
N THR A 136 -36.25 8.74 22.27
CA THR A 136 -36.05 10.15 21.93
C THR A 136 -34.80 10.34 21.07
N VAL A 137 -34.98 11.02 19.95
CA VAL A 137 -33.88 11.48 19.07
C VAL A 137 -33.84 13.00 19.14
N SER A 138 -32.65 13.57 19.29
CA SER A 138 -32.47 15.02 19.22
C SER A 138 -31.82 15.41 17.90
N ILE A 139 -32.37 16.41 17.21
CA ILE A 139 -31.80 17.03 16.01
C ILE A 139 -31.61 18.51 16.28
N ASP A 140 -30.36 18.97 16.25
CA ASP A 140 -29.96 20.36 16.54
C ASP A 140 -30.52 20.88 17.89
N GLY A 141 -30.56 19.98 18.88
CA GLY A 141 -31.06 20.29 20.22
C GLY A 141 -32.59 20.26 20.37
N ALA A 142 -33.32 19.95 19.31
CA ALA A 142 -34.76 19.73 19.37
C ALA A 142 -35.09 18.24 19.52
N ASP A 143 -35.89 17.89 20.53
CA ASP A 143 -36.26 16.51 20.83
C ASP A 143 -37.50 16.05 20.05
N TYR A 144 -37.36 14.84 19.50
CA TYR A 144 -38.40 14.12 18.77
C TYR A 144 -38.64 12.79 19.46
N VAL A 145 -39.89 12.55 19.84
CA VAL A 145 -40.30 11.33 20.52
C VAL A 145 -40.86 10.35 19.51
N ILE A 146 -40.31 9.15 19.53
CA ILE A 146 -40.68 8.02 18.66
C ILE A 146 -41.44 7.00 19.52
N ASP A 147 -42.66 6.70 19.18
CA ASP A 147 -43.45 5.69 19.90
C ASP A 147 -43.20 4.26 19.38
N LYS A 148 -43.77 3.29 20.07
CA LYS A 148 -43.61 1.85 19.73
C LYS A 148 -44.13 1.47 18.35
N ASP A 149 -45.01 2.27 17.74
CA ASP A 149 -45.59 2.07 16.42
C ASP A 149 -44.83 2.83 15.33
N GLY A 150 -43.71 3.48 15.70
CA GLY A 150 -42.82 4.23 14.80
C GLY A 150 -43.35 5.63 14.45
N LYS A 151 -44.35 6.13 15.13
CA LYS A 151 -44.86 7.51 14.97
C LYS A 151 -43.89 8.47 15.67
N ILE A 152 -43.63 9.62 15.02
CA ILE A 152 -42.69 10.61 15.49
C ILE A 152 -43.43 11.93 15.78
N SER A 153 -43.23 12.45 16.97
CA SER A 153 -43.85 13.71 17.42
C SER A 153 -42.82 14.69 17.98
N LYS A 154 -43.09 15.97 17.83
CA LYS A 154 -42.35 17.07 18.48
C LYS A 154 -43.31 17.84 19.38
N GLY A 155 -43.00 17.91 20.67
CA GLY A 155 -43.88 18.61 21.63
C GLY A 155 -45.32 18.07 21.68
N GLY A 156 -45.50 16.76 21.40
CA GLY A 156 -46.82 16.10 21.37
C GLY A 156 -47.59 16.21 20.06
N THR A 157 -47.02 16.88 19.04
CA THR A 157 -47.63 16.98 17.71
C THR A 157 -46.92 16.02 16.76
N GLU A 158 -47.63 15.11 16.11
CA GLU A 158 -47.09 14.20 15.07
C GLU A 158 -46.54 15.01 13.87
N LEU A 159 -45.45 14.56 13.28
CA LEU A 159 -44.80 15.22 12.14
C LEU A 159 -45.54 15.00 10.83
N GLY A 160 -46.21 13.87 10.69
CA GLY A 160 -46.93 13.45 9.49
C GLY A 160 -48.25 12.72 9.82
N ALA A 161 -48.89 12.18 8.79
CA ALA A 161 -50.17 11.49 8.92
C ALA A 161 -50.06 10.04 9.44
N ASN A 162 -48.83 9.47 9.42
CA ASN A 162 -48.54 8.11 9.85
C ASN A 162 -47.03 7.93 10.01
N ALA A 163 -46.57 6.80 10.58
CA ALA A 163 -45.16 6.52 10.84
C ALA A 163 -44.25 6.68 9.61
N THR A 164 -44.72 6.29 8.41
CA THR A 164 -43.94 6.46 7.17
C THR A 164 -43.76 7.93 6.78
N ALA A 165 -44.84 8.71 6.93
CA ALA A 165 -44.81 10.15 6.68
C ALA A 165 -43.93 10.86 7.72
N ASP A 166 -44.03 10.49 9.00
CA ASP A 166 -43.21 11.01 10.11
C ASP A 166 -41.73 10.77 9.81
N LEU A 167 -41.35 9.56 9.40
CA LEU A 167 -39.97 9.23 9.04
C LEU A 167 -39.49 10.09 7.87
N THR A 168 -40.33 10.31 6.87
CA THR A 168 -40.01 11.16 5.73
C THR A 168 -39.76 12.61 6.16
N GLU A 169 -40.60 13.15 7.04
CA GLU A 169 -40.48 14.53 7.52
C GLU A 169 -39.25 14.73 8.41
N ILE A 170 -38.97 13.81 9.34
CA ILE A 170 -37.78 13.94 10.21
C ILE A 170 -36.50 13.83 9.41
N LYS A 171 -36.41 12.99 8.40
CA LYS A 171 -35.26 12.87 7.50
C LYS A 171 -34.95 14.14 6.68
N LYS A 172 -35.93 15.01 6.45
CA LYS A 172 -35.71 16.31 5.81
C LYS A 172 -34.91 17.27 6.68
N LEU A 173 -34.90 17.04 7.99
CA LEU A 173 -34.14 17.86 8.93
C LEU A 173 -32.66 17.45 8.99
N VAL A 174 -32.35 16.25 8.50
CA VAL A 174 -30.98 15.75 8.46
C VAL A 174 -30.29 16.32 7.21
N VAL A 175 -29.75 17.51 7.37
CA VAL A 175 -29.03 18.27 6.33
C VAL A 175 -27.57 18.45 6.72
N ALA A 176 -26.74 18.92 5.80
CA ALA A 176 -25.36 19.27 6.11
C ALA A 176 -25.28 20.24 7.31
N GLY A 177 -24.41 19.93 8.28
CA GLY A 177 -24.27 20.65 9.53
C GLY A 177 -25.24 20.23 10.65
N ALA A 178 -26.33 19.48 10.34
CA ALA A 178 -27.26 19.01 11.35
C ALA A 178 -26.62 17.96 12.27
N THR A 179 -26.84 18.09 13.58
CA THR A 179 -26.37 17.13 14.58
C THR A 179 -27.53 16.26 15.06
N VAL A 180 -27.44 14.94 14.82
CA VAL A 180 -28.41 13.95 15.29
C VAL A 180 -27.84 13.19 16.49
N LYS A 181 -28.62 13.09 17.57
CA LYS A 181 -28.24 12.36 18.80
C LYS A 181 -29.27 11.30 19.13
N TYR A 182 -28.81 10.11 19.47
CA TYR A 182 -29.62 9.03 20.02
C TYR A 182 -28.82 8.22 21.05
N GLY A 183 -29.29 8.15 22.26
CA GLY A 183 -28.55 7.59 23.38
C GLY A 183 -27.21 8.32 23.56
N ASP A 184 -26.12 7.57 23.66
CA ASP A 184 -24.76 8.10 23.78
C ASP A 184 -24.12 8.48 22.45
N LYS A 185 -24.79 8.21 21.33
CA LYS A 185 -24.28 8.48 19.99
C LYS A 185 -24.70 9.86 19.51
N SER A 186 -23.76 10.56 18.91
CA SER A 186 -23.98 11.87 18.29
C SER A 186 -23.22 11.93 16.96
N MET A 187 -23.90 12.35 15.89
CA MET A 187 -23.30 12.52 14.58
C MET A 187 -23.70 13.87 14.00
N THR A 188 -22.72 14.61 13.51
CA THR A 188 -22.93 15.84 12.73
C THR A 188 -22.69 15.51 11.27
N VAL A 189 -23.70 15.78 10.42
CA VAL A 189 -23.60 15.54 8.99
C VAL A 189 -22.59 16.50 8.39
N MET A 190 -21.57 15.95 7.72
CA MET A 190 -20.56 16.76 7.04
C MET A 190 -21.13 17.51 5.84
N ASP A 191 -20.58 18.69 5.53
CA ASP A 191 -20.85 19.43 4.29
C ASP A 191 -19.81 19.06 3.24
N ALA A 192 -20.01 17.91 2.61
CA ALA A 192 -19.02 17.35 1.68
C ALA A 192 -19.07 18.02 0.30
N GLN A 193 -17.91 18.44 -0.17
CA GLN A 193 -17.66 18.79 -1.56
C GLN A 193 -16.54 17.90 -2.13
N ASN A 194 -16.85 17.11 -3.14
CA ASN A 194 -15.92 16.12 -3.71
C ASN A 194 -15.31 15.17 -2.65
N GLY A 195 -16.13 14.75 -1.69
CA GLY A 195 -15.70 13.82 -0.65
C GLY A 195 -14.91 14.44 0.52
N VAL A 196 -14.72 15.77 0.52
CA VAL A 196 -14.00 16.50 1.58
C VAL A 196 -14.96 17.50 2.22
N ASP A 197 -14.90 17.65 3.54
CA ASP A 197 -15.69 18.65 4.25
C ASP A 197 -15.26 20.06 3.85
N LYS A 198 -16.23 20.94 3.62
CA LYS A 198 -16.01 22.29 3.13
C LYS A 198 -15.17 23.13 4.09
N ASP A 199 -15.35 22.93 5.39
CA ASP A 199 -14.75 23.75 6.42
C ASP A 199 -13.50 23.09 7.07
N ASP A 200 -13.36 21.76 6.92
CA ASP A 200 -12.24 21.00 7.47
C ASP A 200 -11.72 19.94 6.46
N SER A 201 -10.61 20.23 5.81
CA SER A 201 -9.98 19.35 4.82
C SER A 201 -9.39 18.04 5.42
N SER A 202 -9.42 17.88 6.74
CA SER A 202 -9.03 16.63 7.41
C SER A 202 -10.22 15.68 7.61
N VAL A 203 -11.45 16.17 7.37
CA VAL A 203 -12.69 15.38 7.43
C VAL A 203 -13.09 15.00 6.01
N ILE A 204 -13.20 13.71 5.75
CA ILE A 204 -13.49 13.17 4.42
C ILE A 204 -14.55 12.07 4.49
N THR A 205 -15.23 11.81 3.37
CA THR A 205 -16.14 10.66 3.27
C THR A 205 -15.37 9.35 3.26
N ALA A 206 -16.02 8.25 3.68
CA ALA A 206 -15.44 6.91 3.61
C ALA A 206 -15.05 6.53 2.16
N ASP A 207 -15.85 6.91 1.17
CA ASP A 207 -15.55 6.63 -0.23
C ASP A 207 -14.33 7.41 -0.72
N HIS A 208 -14.20 8.70 -0.35
CA HIS A 208 -13.00 9.46 -0.69
C HIS A 208 -11.73 8.90 -0.01
N ALA A 209 -11.85 8.43 1.25
CA ALA A 209 -10.75 7.72 1.90
C ALA A 209 -10.34 6.47 1.13
N LYS A 210 -11.30 5.68 0.64
CA LYS A 210 -11.01 4.49 -0.19
C LYS A 210 -10.30 4.85 -1.49
N GLU A 211 -10.66 5.95 -2.14
CA GLU A 211 -9.96 6.46 -3.33
C GLU A 211 -8.52 6.86 -3.03
N LEU A 212 -8.29 7.58 -1.94
CA LEU A 212 -6.94 7.98 -1.51
C LEU A 212 -6.08 6.75 -1.17
N ILE A 213 -6.63 5.77 -0.47
CA ILE A 213 -5.95 4.50 -0.14
C ILE A 213 -5.59 3.76 -1.42
N GLN A 214 -6.51 3.65 -2.37
CA GLN A 214 -6.25 3.03 -3.68
C GLN A 214 -5.11 3.72 -4.42
N ALA A 215 -5.08 5.04 -4.42
CA ALA A 215 -4.03 5.85 -5.07
C ALA A 215 -2.65 5.62 -4.42
N GLU A 216 -2.59 5.55 -3.08
CA GLU A 216 -1.34 5.29 -2.37
C GLU A 216 -0.84 3.86 -2.58
N LEU A 217 -1.73 2.87 -2.54
CA LEU A 217 -1.38 1.49 -2.89
C LEU A 217 -0.84 1.38 -4.31
N LEU A 218 -1.46 2.10 -5.27
CA LEU A 218 -0.99 2.14 -6.65
C LEU A 218 0.40 2.78 -6.77
N ALA A 219 0.62 3.90 -6.10
CA ALA A 219 1.91 4.60 -6.11
C ALA A 219 3.02 3.72 -5.51
N ALA A 220 2.77 3.06 -4.38
CA ALA A 220 3.74 2.20 -3.71
C ALA A 220 4.08 0.94 -4.54
N ASN A 221 3.14 0.43 -5.34
CA ASN A 221 3.30 -0.80 -6.11
C ASN A 221 3.75 -0.57 -7.56
N ASN A 222 3.92 0.68 -7.99
CA ASN A 222 4.38 1.01 -9.36
C ASN A 222 5.88 1.32 -9.46
N ILE A 223 6.65 1.20 -8.39
CA ILE A 223 8.10 1.40 -8.42
C ILE A 223 8.74 0.20 -9.12
N GLY A 224 9.61 0.46 -10.09
CA GLY A 224 10.34 -0.57 -10.84
C GLY A 224 9.52 -1.34 -11.88
N THR A 225 8.25 -1.06 -12.04
CA THR A 225 7.36 -1.72 -13.00
C THR A 225 7.50 -1.12 -14.41
N THR A 226 8.61 -1.41 -15.10
CA THR A 226 8.97 -0.76 -16.35
C THR A 226 8.20 -1.29 -17.56
N ASP A 227 7.82 -2.56 -17.55
CA ASP A 227 7.21 -3.24 -18.70
C ASP A 227 5.71 -3.50 -18.53
N LEU A 228 5.25 -3.79 -17.32
CA LEU A 228 3.84 -3.82 -16.96
C LEU A 228 3.62 -3.02 -15.69
N LYS A 229 2.76 -2.02 -15.75
CA LYS A 229 2.37 -1.24 -14.57
C LYS A 229 1.43 -2.03 -13.66
N ALA A 230 1.56 -1.83 -12.36
CA ALA A 230 0.60 -2.34 -11.40
C ALA A 230 -0.76 -1.65 -11.57
N THR A 231 -1.81 -2.33 -11.18
CA THR A 231 -3.17 -1.76 -11.03
C THR A 231 -3.74 -2.15 -9.68
N VAL A 232 -4.57 -1.30 -9.12
CA VAL A 232 -5.27 -1.56 -7.86
C VAL A 232 -6.77 -1.44 -8.10
N GLU A 233 -7.52 -2.49 -7.80
CA GLU A 233 -8.98 -2.45 -7.90
C GLU A 233 -9.56 -1.60 -6.76
N ALA A 234 -10.70 -0.97 -6.99
CA ALA A 234 -11.41 -0.19 -5.96
C ALA A 234 -11.69 -1.04 -4.71
N GLY A 235 -11.60 -0.43 -3.55
CA GLY A 235 -11.86 -1.10 -2.28
C GLY A 235 -13.27 -1.66 -2.22
N LYS A 236 -13.38 -2.95 -1.86
CA LYS A 236 -14.64 -3.66 -1.71
C LYS A 236 -14.91 -3.93 -0.24
N ASP A 237 -16.06 -3.44 0.23
CA ASP A 237 -16.53 -3.69 1.58
C ASP A 237 -17.21 -5.06 1.67
N ASP A 238 -16.87 -5.80 2.70
CA ASP A 238 -17.55 -7.05 3.07
C ASP A 238 -18.27 -6.82 4.40
N ALA A 239 -19.59 -6.71 4.32
CA ALA A 239 -20.44 -6.47 5.48
C ALA A 239 -20.41 -7.65 6.48
N ALA A 240 -20.13 -8.86 6.03
CA ALA A 240 -20.08 -10.04 6.90
C ALA A 240 -18.84 -10.03 7.80
N THR A 241 -17.72 -9.54 7.29
CA THR A 241 -16.44 -9.49 8.03
C THR A 241 -16.12 -8.11 8.59
N GLY A 242 -16.81 -7.05 8.13
CA GLY A 242 -16.51 -5.67 8.47
C GLY A 242 -15.13 -5.21 7.93
N LYS A 243 -14.68 -5.81 6.83
CA LYS A 243 -13.40 -5.51 6.20
C LYS A 243 -13.59 -4.89 4.82
N THR A 244 -12.62 -4.09 4.43
CA THR A 244 -12.46 -3.57 3.07
C THR A 244 -11.22 -4.19 2.47
N SER A 245 -11.32 -4.72 1.27
CA SER A 245 -10.20 -5.37 0.57
C SER A 245 -9.88 -4.68 -0.75
N TYR A 246 -8.60 -4.55 -1.05
CA TYR A 246 -8.04 -4.04 -2.30
C TYR A 246 -7.22 -5.13 -2.97
N LYS A 247 -7.52 -5.40 -4.23
CA LYS A 247 -6.74 -6.32 -5.03
C LYS A 247 -5.70 -5.56 -5.84
N ILE A 248 -4.45 -5.91 -5.65
CA ILE A 248 -3.29 -5.34 -6.33
C ILE A 248 -2.85 -6.33 -7.41
N ASN A 249 -2.98 -5.97 -8.67
CA ASN A 249 -2.37 -6.71 -9.76
C ASN A 249 -0.96 -6.16 -9.94
N LYS A 250 0.04 -7.00 -9.66
CA LYS A 250 1.44 -6.58 -9.59
C LYS A 250 2.01 -6.28 -10.96
N GLY A 251 2.83 -5.25 -11.03
CA GLY A 251 3.61 -4.94 -12.22
C GLY A 251 4.90 -5.74 -12.29
N TYR A 252 5.55 -5.74 -13.45
CA TYR A 252 6.83 -6.40 -13.66
C TYR A 252 7.80 -5.59 -14.53
N ALA A 253 9.08 -5.95 -14.43
CA ALA A 253 10.11 -5.62 -15.39
C ALA A 253 10.51 -6.88 -16.14
N THR A 254 10.81 -6.76 -17.46
CA THR A 254 11.35 -7.83 -18.29
C THR A 254 12.86 -7.71 -18.28
N VAL A 255 13.55 -8.78 -17.89
CA VAL A 255 15.00 -8.81 -17.74
C VAL A 255 15.60 -10.06 -18.40
N ALA A 256 16.92 -10.06 -18.62
CA ALA A 256 17.64 -11.25 -19.05
C ALA A 256 17.41 -12.40 -18.06
N ASN A 257 17.35 -13.62 -18.56
CA ASN A 257 17.13 -14.80 -17.75
C ASN A 257 18.31 -15.06 -16.80
N THR A 258 18.14 -15.95 -15.84
CA THR A 258 19.19 -16.38 -14.92
C THR A 258 20.37 -17.00 -15.69
N LEU A 259 21.59 -16.52 -15.43
CA LEU A 259 22.79 -17.16 -15.91
C LEU A 259 23.05 -18.43 -15.10
N SER A 260 23.13 -19.58 -15.79
CA SER A 260 23.33 -20.87 -15.13
C SER A 260 24.54 -21.56 -15.77
N PHE A 261 25.51 -21.99 -14.96
CA PHE A 261 26.64 -22.77 -15.42
C PHE A 261 27.09 -23.80 -14.38
N ASN A 262 27.78 -24.84 -14.85
CA ASN A 262 28.26 -25.90 -13.99
C ASN A 262 29.75 -25.78 -13.80
N LEU A 263 30.20 -25.84 -12.54
CA LEU A 263 31.60 -25.99 -12.17
C LEU A 263 31.90 -27.47 -11.94
N HIS A 264 32.89 -28.00 -12.64
CA HIS A 264 33.36 -29.36 -12.42
C HIS A 264 34.33 -29.39 -11.23
N VAL A 265 34.05 -30.23 -10.26
CA VAL A 265 34.86 -30.41 -9.05
C VAL A 265 35.20 -31.89 -8.89
N GLY A 266 36.46 -32.29 -9.04
CA GLY A 266 36.90 -33.67 -8.90
C GLY A 266 37.68 -34.19 -10.10
N ALA A 267 38.37 -35.31 -9.90
CA ALA A 267 39.23 -35.92 -10.92
C ALA A 267 38.48 -36.79 -11.95
N ASP A 268 37.25 -37.20 -11.61
CA ASP A 268 36.47 -38.13 -12.43
C ASP A 268 35.41 -37.40 -13.28
N ALA A 269 35.13 -37.94 -14.47
CA ALA A 269 34.13 -37.43 -15.40
C ALA A 269 32.67 -37.67 -14.97
N ASP A 270 32.42 -37.94 -13.69
CA ASP A 270 31.10 -38.19 -13.17
C ASP A 270 30.26 -36.89 -13.07
N MET A 271 29.00 -36.98 -13.52
CA MET A 271 28.04 -35.85 -13.46
C MET A 271 27.69 -35.42 -12.03
N THR A 272 27.93 -36.27 -11.04
CA THR A 272 27.76 -35.96 -9.60
C THR A 272 28.82 -34.98 -9.08
N ASN A 273 29.92 -34.80 -9.80
CA ASN A 273 31.02 -33.90 -9.48
C ASN A 273 30.82 -32.48 -10.04
N LYS A 274 29.58 -32.09 -10.34
CA LYS A 274 29.25 -30.73 -10.84
C LYS A 274 28.50 -29.95 -9.79
N ILE A 275 28.87 -28.68 -9.62
CA ILE A 275 28.17 -27.69 -8.82
C ILE A 275 27.54 -26.68 -9.78
N THR A 276 26.22 -26.57 -9.77
CA THR A 276 25.49 -25.57 -10.55
C THR A 276 25.54 -24.22 -9.84
N VAL A 277 25.85 -23.17 -10.59
CA VAL A 277 25.86 -21.78 -10.13
C VAL A 277 24.80 -21.04 -10.92
N ASP A 278 23.86 -20.42 -10.22
CA ASP A 278 22.81 -19.59 -10.78
C ASP A 278 23.02 -18.14 -10.32
N ILE A 279 23.09 -17.22 -11.29
CA ILE A 279 23.27 -15.80 -11.02
C ILE A 279 22.22 -15.02 -11.80
N ASP A 280 21.37 -14.32 -11.07
CA ASP A 280 20.43 -13.38 -11.68
C ASP A 280 21.15 -12.11 -12.12
N THR A 281 20.61 -11.42 -13.13
CA THR A 281 21.10 -10.10 -13.48
C THR A 281 20.98 -9.15 -12.29
N MET A 282 22.00 -8.33 -12.06
CA MET A 282 22.03 -7.35 -10.98
C MET A 282 21.80 -5.92 -11.49
N ASN A 283 21.15 -5.79 -12.63
CA ASN A 283 20.77 -4.48 -13.17
C ASN A 283 19.60 -3.85 -12.38
N SER A 284 19.42 -2.56 -12.57
CA SER A 284 18.38 -1.77 -11.88
C SER A 284 16.96 -2.29 -12.13
N SER A 285 16.70 -2.86 -13.30
CA SER A 285 15.39 -3.44 -13.65
C SER A 285 15.07 -4.69 -12.83
N ASN A 286 16.00 -5.63 -12.71
CA ASN A 286 15.81 -6.83 -11.88
C ASN A 286 15.75 -6.48 -10.39
N LEU A 287 16.52 -5.49 -9.97
CA LEU A 287 16.52 -5.02 -8.58
C LEU A 287 15.26 -4.22 -8.22
N GLY A 288 14.44 -3.83 -9.21
CA GLY A 288 13.20 -3.10 -8.98
C GLY A 288 13.38 -1.64 -8.58
N ILE A 289 14.52 -1.04 -8.92
CA ILE A 289 14.87 0.35 -8.54
C ILE A 289 14.92 1.31 -9.74
N LYS A 290 14.69 0.81 -10.95
CA LYS A 290 14.72 1.66 -12.14
C LYS A 290 13.57 2.64 -12.13
N GLY A 291 13.87 3.93 -12.29
CA GLY A 291 12.87 4.99 -12.31
C GLY A 291 12.38 5.44 -10.93
N ILE A 292 13.10 5.14 -9.85
CA ILE A 292 12.78 5.65 -8.52
C ILE A 292 12.72 7.18 -8.53
N ASN A 293 11.61 7.71 -7.98
CA ASN A 293 11.39 9.14 -7.79
C ASN A 293 11.46 9.49 -6.30
N VAL A 294 12.35 10.40 -5.93
CA VAL A 294 12.53 10.89 -4.56
C VAL A 294 12.33 12.40 -4.43
N LYS A 295 11.85 13.08 -5.49
CA LYS A 295 11.76 14.54 -5.55
C LYS A 295 10.36 15.11 -5.33
N ASP A 296 9.37 14.30 -4.99
CA ASP A 296 8.03 14.83 -4.72
C ASP A 296 8.00 15.70 -3.46
N ALA A 297 7.15 16.71 -3.46
CA ALA A 297 7.10 17.72 -2.40
C ALA A 297 6.61 17.16 -1.05
N THR A 298 5.87 16.05 -1.06
CA THR A 298 5.29 15.44 0.14
C THR A 298 6.26 14.48 0.86
N GLY A 299 7.33 14.04 0.19
CA GLY A 299 8.23 12.99 0.67
C GLY A 299 7.64 11.59 0.61
N THR A 300 6.42 11.42 0.12
CA THR A 300 5.72 10.13 0.06
C THR A 300 6.38 9.18 -0.95
N ALA A 301 6.74 9.68 -2.15
CA ALA A 301 7.43 8.88 -3.15
C ALA A 301 8.80 8.41 -2.65
N ALA A 302 9.55 9.26 -1.94
CA ALA A 302 10.81 8.89 -1.31
C ALA A 302 10.61 7.80 -0.24
N THR A 303 9.54 7.87 0.55
CA THR A 303 9.19 6.84 1.54
C THR A 303 8.92 5.49 0.87
N TYR A 304 8.19 5.45 -0.24
CA TYR A 304 7.95 4.21 -0.99
C TYR A 304 9.21 3.70 -1.67
N ALA A 305 10.10 4.60 -2.12
CA ALA A 305 11.40 4.25 -2.67
C ALA A 305 12.27 3.50 -1.65
N ILE A 306 12.19 3.83 -0.35
CA ILE A 306 12.91 3.12 0.72
C ILE A 306 12.56 1.63 0.73
N ASP A 307 11.28 1.28 0.59
CA ASP A 307 10.83 -0.11 0.55
C ASP A 307 11.36 -0.84 -0.70
N ALA A 308 11.33 -0.19 -1.86
CA ALA A 308 11.88 -0.75 -3.10
C ALA A 308 13.39 -0.97 -3.02
N ILE A 309 14.14 -0.05 -2.42
CA ILE A 309 15.58 -0.17 -2.20
C ILE A 309 15.87 -1.29 -1.19
N ALA A 310 15.09 -1.43 -0.13
CA ALA A 310 15.22 -2.53 0.83
C ALA A 310 15.03 -3.90 0.16
N ASP A 311 14.07 -4.03 -0.75
CA ASP A 311 13.87 -5.24 -1.55
C ASP A 311 15.08 -5.53 -2.46
N ALA A 312 15.65 -4.50 -3.08
CA ALA A 312 16.87 -4.62 -3.89
C ALA A 312 18.06 -5.09 -3.05
N VAL A 313 18.26 -4.52 -1.87
CA VAL A 313 19.30 -4.95 -0.91
C VAL A 313 19.13 -6.42 -0.54
N SER A 314 17.90 -6.85 -0.30
CA SER A 314 17.56 -8.25 0.00
C SER A 314 17.94 -9.19 -1.15
N LYS A 315 17.66 -8.83 -2.40
CA LYS A 315 18.03 -9.60 -3.60
C LYS A 315 19.54 -9.74 -3.73
N VAL A 316 20.29 -8.65 -3.57
CA VAL A 316 21.77 -8.67 -3.62
C VAL A 316 22.34 -9.52 -2.50
N SER A 317 21.81 -9.41 -1.29
CA SER A 317 22.24 -10.21 -0.13
C SER A 317 21.97 -11.70 -0.34
N SER A 318 20.81 -12.07 -0.89
CA SER A 318 20.49 -13.46 -1.24
C SER A 318 21.43 -14.03 -2.29
N GLN A 319 21.79 -13.27 -3.32
CA GLN A 319 22.73 -13.69 -4.36
C GLN A 319 24.13 -13.87 -3.77
N ARG A 320 24.59 -12.97 -2.89
CA ARG A 320 25.86 -13.09 -2.20
C ARG A 320 25.92 -14.34 -1.31
N SER A 321 24.85 -14.61 -0.56
CA SER A 321 24.76 -15.81 0.28
C SER A 321 24.79 -17.09 -0.55
N SER A 322 24.09 -17.12 -1.68
CA SER A 322 24.11 -18.24 -2.62
C SER A 322 25.51 -18.53 -3.16
N LEU A 323 26.24 -17.49 -3.58
CA LEU A 323 27.62 -17.62 -4.07
C LEU A 323 28.58 -18.01 -2.94
N GLY A 324 28.40 -17.52 -1.71
CA GLY A 324 29.16 -17.93 -0.54
C GLY A 324 28.99 -19.43 -0.22
N ALA A 325 27.77 -19.95 -0.34
CA ALA A 325 27.50 -21.38 -0.18
C ALA A 325 28.18 -22.23 -1.24
N VAL A 326 28.22 -21.76 -2.50
CA VAL A 326 28.98 -22.41 -3.59
C VAL A 326 30.48 -22.42 -3.29
N GLN A 327 31.04 -21.28 -2.84
CA GLN A 327 32.43 -21.18 -2.45
C GLN A 327 32.80 -22.17 -1.36
N ASN A 328 32.01 -22.26 -0.28
CA ASN A 328 32.23 -23.22 0.82
C ASN A 328 32.20 -24.68 0.32
N ARG A 329 31.27 -25.01 -0.58
CA ARG A 329 31.21 -26.35 -1.18
C ARG A 329 32.45 -26.66 -2.01
N LEU A 330 32.95 -25.68 -2.78
CA LEU A 330 34.17 -25.84 -3.56
C LEU A 330 35.38 -26.05 -2.66
N GLU A 331 35.53 -25.26 -1.59
CA GLU A 331 36.62 -25.39 -0.62
C GLU A 331 36.63 -26.78 0.03
N HIS A 332 35.48 -27.25 0.55
CA HIS A 332 35.36 -28.58 1.12
C HIS A 332 35.63 -29.72 0.14
N THR A 333 35.28 -29.52 -1.13
CA THR A 333 35.56 -30.53 -2.17
C THR A 333 37.05 -30.58 -2.48
N ILE A 334 37.71 -29.44 -2.56
CA ILE A 334 39.16 -29.35 -2.76
C ILE A 334 39.90 -30.02 -1.60
N ASP A 335 39.53 -29.69 -0.35
CA ASP A 335 40.11 -30.28 0.84
C ASP A 335 39.94 -31.83 0.88
N ASN A 336 38.84 -32.34 0.40
CA ASN A 336 38.58 -33.79 0.29
C ASN A 336 39.36 -34.47 -0.85
N LEU A 337 39.78 -33.71 -1.86
CA LEU A 337 40.59 -34.24 -2.96
C LEU A 337 42.10 -34.24 -2.63
N ASP A 338 42.51 -33.35 -1.73
CA ASP A 338 43.92 -33.24 -1.28
C ASP A 338 44.29 -34.25 -0.18
N ASN A 339 43.34 -34.98 0.40
CA ASN A 339 43.50 -36.06 1.36
C ASN A 339 43.42 -37.45 0.70
#